data_e4ff0523de967db2a3f9ac22b65e1a76
#
_entry.id   e4ff0523de967db2a3f9ac22b65e1a76
#
_cell.length_a   1.000
_cell.length_b   1.000
_cell.length_c   1.000
_cell.angle_alpha   90.00
_cell.angle_beta   90.00
_cell.angle_gamma   90.00
#
_symmetry.space_group_name_H-M   'P 1'
#
loop_
_entity.id
_entity.type
_entity.pdbx_description
1 polymer ?
#
loop_
_entity_poly.entity_id
_entity_poly.type
_entity_poly.pdbx_seq_one_letter_code
_entity_poly.pdbx_strand_id
1 'polypeptide(L)'
;MKTNKNPTVISSIDDVFKTFCDKKGNILIDENCDPELIQDLNKHKSIPNKFKLVRSDLSCPHCGSKLYVHSTDDFNLNKSINMVKTVYKCSNKECGRYIRPTWDEYIEPDCNYTKSMMEISLELSLIENIAYEKQAEIIKLFTGVNISRNRLYIYAKNNFEEFVLKHNNIIEEAIKTQKIKFSKVVCYDEQHVLENGKWIYKMMALDPRTKYIYAFEVVRKEDFNLQTVVNFLKPIVDEHNIKVMSADGAKINEKAAKELNLELDTCYYHEMANFMKHIRRPLRGLNQKIEKEERKIDENIKKINEIKKLREGQKGNIKKEDKKANKLVNNKKKYTRQNTESRSKIKKYKEELKSLTDAKDAVSQCLGSKTYSGGINRYNRMINNLSKFHEKTHSRIKNMKPRLDSLLMHTKYKDAPTTNNDIELAHRHTMDGRQKRKYKTKEGIEREMELKRIRWNKRCVLGWV
;
A
#
# COMPACT_ATOMS: atom_id res chain seq x y z
N MET A 1 69.99 -14.80 -8.89
CA MET A 1 68.72 -15.19 -8.25
C MET A 1 67.69 -14.06 -8.40
N LYS A 2 66.72 -14.20 -9.28
CA LYS A 2 65.65 -13.24 -9.42
C LYS A 2 64.53 -13.72 -8.49
N THR A 3 64.34 -13.06 -7.37
CA THR A 3 63.24 -13.32 -6.47
C THR A 3 61.94 -12.91 -7.17
N ASN A 4 61.16 -13.91 -7.64
CA ASN A 4 59.76 -13.71 -7.98
C ASN A 4 59.03 -13.37 -6.68
N LYS A 5 58.91 -12.08 -6.37
CA LYS A 5 57.96 -11.64 -5.34
C LYS A 5 56.57 -11.73 -5.96
N ASN A 6 55.72 -12.57 -5.42
CA ASN A 6 54.29 -12.58 -5.75
C ASN A 6 53.73 -11.16 -5.53
N PRO A 7 52.85 -10.67 -6.39
CA PRO A 7 52.23 -9.38 -6.17
C PRO A 7 51.48 -9.43 -4.82
N THR A 8 51.69 -8.42 -3.99
CA THR A 8 50.99 -8.27 -2.71
C THR A 8 49.53 -7.99 -3.01
N VAL A 9 48.64 -8.80 -2.47
CA VAL A 9 47.20 -8.62 -2.62
C VAL A 9 46.78 -7.38 -1.81
N ILE A 10 46.09 -6.45 -2.45
CA ILE A 10 45.55 -5.27 -1.79
C ILE A 10 44.22 -5.68 -1.14
N SER A 11 44.19 -5.76 0.19
CA SER A 11 42.97 -6.09 0.97
C SER A 11 42.44 -4.91 1.76
N SER A 12 43.22 -3.82 1.87
CA SER A 12 42.81 -2.60 2.58
C SER A 12 43.49 -1.35 2.02
N ILE A 13 43.00 -0.16 2.39
CA ILE A 13 43.63 1.14 2.02
C ILE A 13 45.07 1.23 2.53
N ASP A 14 45.37 0.67 3.69
CA ASP A 14 46.74 0.66 4.24
C ASP A 14 47.72 -0.20 3.42
N ASP A 15 47.23 -1.22 2.72
CA ASP A 15 48.03 -2.06 1.84
C ASP A 15 48.39 -1.35 0.53
N VAL A 16 47.59 -0.38 0.09
CA VAL A 16 47.86 0.42 -1.12
C VAL A 16 49.21 1.17 -1.02
N PHE A 17 49.48 1.77 0.15
CA PHE A 17 50.73 2.49 0.39
C PHE A 17 51.97 1.56 0.46
N LYS A 18 51.77 0.26 0.58
CA LYS A 18 52.80 -0.77 0.56
C LYS A 18 52.94 -1.45 -0.80
N THR A 19 52.08 -1.12 -1.74
CA THR A 19 51.93 -1.86 -3.00
C THR A 19 52.93 -1.40 -4.05
N PHE A 20 53.58 -2.34 -4.68
CA PHE A 20 54.50 -2.09 -5.80
C PHE A 20 53.72 -1.72 -7.06
N CYS A 21 54.05 -0.56 -7.64
CA CYS A 21 53.65 -0.25 -9.00
C CYS A 21 54.43 -1.12 -9.99
N ASP A 22 53.85 -1.43 -11.15
CA ASP A 22 54.56 -2.00 -12.23
C ASP A 22 55.60 -0.99 -12.81
N LYS A 23 56.46 -1.43 -13.74
CA LYS A 23 57.46 -0.56 -14.37
C LYS A 23 56.87 0.65 -15.12
N LYS A 24 55.59 0.63 -15.40
CA LYS A 24 54.82 1.71 -16.05
C LYS A 24 54.07 2.62 -15.07
N GLY A 25 54.24 2.37 -13.77
CA GLY A 25 53.55 3.15 -12.70
C GLY A 25 52.08 2.78 -12.50
N ASN A 26 51.62 1.61 -12.97
CA ASN A 26 50.27 1.14 -12.70
C ASN A 26 50.24 0.45 -11.33
N ILE A 27 49.22 0.72 -10.52
CA ILE A 27 48.94 0.00 -9.29
C ILE A 27 48.33 -1.37 -9.67
N LEU A 28 48.97 -2.47 -9.21
CA LEU A 28 48.51 -3.82 -9.47
C LEU A 28 47.37 -4.17 -8.49
N ILE A 29 46.24 -4.55 -9.02
CA ILE A 29 45.04 -4.95 -8.28
C ILE A 29 44.73 -6.40 -8.59
N ASP A 30 44.60 -7.23 -7.57
CA ASP A 30 44.22 -8.63 -7.73
C ASP A 30 42.72 -8.79 -8.08
N GLU A 31 42.41 -9.82 -8.87
CA GLU A 31 41.01 -10.11 -9.25
C GLU A 31 40.13 -10.52 -8.06
N ASN A 32 40.66 -10.88 -6.91
CA ASN A 32 39.96 -11.18 -5.68
C ASN A 32 39.79 -9.94 -4.77
N CYS A 33 40.31 -8.79 -5.16
CA CYS A 33 40.18 -7.54 -4.42
C CYS A 33 38.81 -6.91 -4.71
N ASP A 34 38.17 -6.36 -3.69
CA ASP A 34 36.92 -5.61 -3.86
C ASP A 34 37.14 -4.38 -4.75
N PRO A 35 36.45 -4.29 -5.91
CA PRO A 35 36.60 -3.17 -6.84
C PRO A 35 36.15 -1.82 -6.25
N GLU A 36 35.40 -1.80 -5.16
CA GLU A 36 34.97 -0.55 -4.49
C GLU A 36 36.16 0.15 -3.81
N LEU A 37 37.15 -0.60 -3.35
CA LEU A 37 38.39 -0.02 -2.84
C LEU A 37 39.07 0.90 -3.88
N ILE A 38 38.91 0.61 -5.16
CA ILE A 38 39.52 1.42 -6.24
C ILE A 38 38.82 2.79 -6.32
N GLN A 39 37.54 2.89 -6.02
CA GLN A 39 36.86 4.17 -5.98
C GLN A 39 37.40 5.07 -4.87
N ASP A 40 37.69 4.50 -3.71
CA ASP A 40 38.29 5.25 -2.61
C ASP A 40 39.73 5.65 -2.91
N LEU A 41 40.50 4.74 -3.51
CA LEU A 41 41.87 5.03 -3.99
C LEU A 41 41.89 6.16 -5.02
N ASN A 42 40.96 6.14 -5.96
CA ASN A 42 40.85 7.16 -7.02
C ASN A 42 40.51 8.56 -6.49
N LYS A 43 39.95 8.67 -5.28
CA LYS A 43 39.67 9.96 -4.61
C LYS A 43 40.94 10.59 -4.01
N HIS A 44 42.00 9.82 -3.79
CA HIS A 44 43.24 10.31 -3.19
C HIS A 44 44.17 10.86 -4.28
N LYS A 45 44.34 12.19 -4.31
CA LYS A 45 45.19 12.90 -5.32
C LYS A 45 46.65 12.51 -5.30
N SER A 46 47.14 11.90 -4.25
CA SER A 46 48.53 11.44 -4.09
C SER A 46 48.81 10.07 -4.70
N ILE A 47 47.77 9.36 -5.14
CA ILE A 47 47.90 8.01 -5.72
C ILE A 47 47.88 8.11 -7.24
N PRO A 48 48.78 7.40 -7.99
CA PRO A 48 48.71 7.36 -9.44
C PRO A 48 47.35 6.80 -9.92
N ASN A 49 46.70 7.51 -10.83
CA ASN A 49 45.36 7.11 -11.36
C ASN A 49 45.46 6.02 -12.44
N LYS A 50 46.45 5.11 -12.32
CA LYS A 50 46.65 4.04 -13.28
C LYS A 50 46.52 2.69 -12.56
N PHE A 51 45.44 1.99 -12.82
CA PHE A 51 45.16 0.70 -12.21
C PHE A 51 45.29 -0.42 -13.25
N LYS A 52 45.84 -1.57 -12.81
CA LYS A 52 45.99 -2.75 -13.64
C LYS A 52 45.48 -3.99 -12.92
N LEU A 53 44.40 -4.59 -13.46
CA LEU A 53 43.81 -5.81 -12.92
C LEU A 53 44.66 -7.01 -13.33
N VAL A 54 45.05 -7.80 -12.36
CA VAL A 54 45.94 -8.98 -12.51
C VAL A 54 45.31 -10.19 -11.80
N ARG A 55 45.78 -11.39 -12.15
CA ARG A 55 45.48 -12.62 -11.42
C ARG A 55 46.60 -12.91 -10.42
N SER A 56 46.20 -13.30 -9.21
CA SER A 56 47.09 -13.85 -8.21
C SER A 56 47.54 -15.28 -8.56
N ASP A 57 46.56 -16.09 -9.04
CA ASP A 57 46.86 -17.45 -9.53
C ASP A 57 47.23 -17.43 -11.01
N LEU A 58 48.47 -17.79 -11.29
CA LEU A 58 49.02 -17.89 -12.64
C LEU A 58 48.90 -19.29 -13.24
N SER A 59 48.01 -20.14 -12.74
CA SER A 59 47.64 -21.41 -13.34
C SER A 59 46.42 -21.29 -14.25
N CYS A 60 46.40 -22.04 -15.32
CA CYS A 60 45.30 -22.05 -16.28
C CYS A 60 44.10 -22.80 -15.65
N PRO A 61 42.92 -22.19 -15.53
CA PRO A 61 41.76 -22.83 -14.92
C PRO A 61 41.22 -24.02 -15.73
N HIS A 62 41.68 -24.19 -16.98
CA HIS A 62 41.21 -25.28 -17.84
C HIS A 62 42.18 -26.50 -17.86
N CYS A 63 43.46 -26.32 -17.69
CA CYS A 63 44.42 -27.41 -17.80
C CYS A 63 45.56 -27.37 -16.75
N GLY A 64 45.50 -26.44 -15.80
CA GLY A 64 46.49 -26.30 -14.74
C GLY A 64 47.87 -25.77 -15.18
N SER A 65 48.13 -25.64 -16.48
CA SER A 65 49.42 -25.18 -17.00
C SER A 65 49.66 -23.70 -16.68
N LYS A 66 50.92 -23.28 -16.62
CA LYS A 66 51.31 -21.91 -16.30
C LYS A 66 50.75 -20.90 -17.30
N LEU A 67 50.30 -19.77 -16.78
CA LEU A 67 49.88 -18.59 -17.56
C LEU A 67 51.04 -17.61 -17.71
N TYR A 68 51.13 -16.97 -18.87
CA TYR A 68 52.07 -15.86 -19.10
C TYR A 68 51.32 -14.64 -19.65
N VAL A 69 51.81 -13.45 -19.32
CA VAL A 69 51.24 -12.19 -19.81
C VAL A 69 51.37 -12.10 -21.32
N HIS A 70 50.26 -11.90 -22.02
CA HIS A 70 50.19 -11.77 -23.47
C HIS A 70 50.00 -10.31 -23.90
N SER A 71 48.96 -9.65 -23.38
CA SER A 71 48.60 -8.27 -23.73
C SER A 71 47.83 -7.61 -22.57
N THR A 72 47.34 -6.43 -22.81
CA THR A 72 46.43 -5.71 -21.90
C THR A 72 45.25 -5.19 -22.68
N ASP A 73 44.06 -5.29 -22.09
CA ASP A 73 42.80 -4.72 -22.60
C ASP A 73 42.37 -3.52 -21.73
N ASP A 74 41.88 -2.46 -22.34
CA ASP A 74 41.29 -1.32 -21.61
C ASP A 74 39.96 -1.71 -20.95
N PHE A 75 39.77 -1.21 -19.74
CA PHE A 75 38.57 -1.44 -18.97
C PHE A 75 38.15 -0.20 -18.17
N ASN A 76 36.88 0.13 -18.18
CA ASN A 76 36.33 1.26 -17.44
C ASN A 76 35.39 0.77 -16.32
N LEU A 77 35.91 0.73 -15.09
CA LEU A 77 35.08 0.42 -13.92
C LEU A 77 34.15 1.59 -13.59
N ASN A 78 32.86 1.29 -13.38
CA ASN A 78 31.82 2.27 -13.13
C ASN A 78 31.77 3.43 -14.18
N LYS A 79 32.39 3.19 -15.35
CA LYS A 79 32.56 4.18 -16.44
C LYS A 79 33.23 5.49 -16.04
N SER A 80 33.86 5.53 -14.91
CA SER A 80 34.59 6.70 -14.37
C SER A 80 36.06 6.44 -14.07
N ILE A 81 36.44 5.17 -13.91
CA ILE A 81 37.78 4.76 -13.54
C ILE A 81 38.36 3.96 -14.71
N ASN A 82 39.35 4.55 -15.40
CA ASN A 82 40.10 3.88 -16.46
C ASN A 82 41.15 2.97 -15.85
N MET A 83 41.12 1.71 -16.24
CA MET A 83 42.12 0.72 -15.85
C MET A 83 42.41 -0.26 -16.98
N VAL A 84 43.43 -1.06 -16.86
CA VAL A 84 43.76 -2.11 -17.82
C VAL A 84 43.64 -3.49 -17.18
N LYS A 85 43.06 -4.43 -17.94
CA LYS A 85 43.04 -5.85 -17.58
C LYS A 85 44.23 -6.56 -18.25
N THR A 86 44.95 -7.36 -17.48
CA THR A 86 46.01 -8.18 -18.04
C THR A 86 45.43 -9.39 -18.77
N VAL A 87 45.79 -9.60 -20.02
CA VAL A 87 45.43 -10.81 -20.78
C VAL A 87 46.55 -11.81 -20.64
N TYR A 88 46.22 -12.97 -20.14
CA TYR A 88 47.15 -14.09 -20.00
C TYR A 88 46.88 -15.11 -21.10
N LYS A 89 47.95 -15.80 -21.53
CA LYS A 89 47.88 -16.94 -22.45
C LYS A 89 48.39 -18.19 -21.77
N CYS A 90 47.71 -19.32 -21.98
CA CYS A 90 48.16 -20.61 -21.48
C CYS A 90 49.45 -21.07 -22.18
N SER A 91 50.40 -21.58 -21.41
CA SER A 91 51.66 -22.11 -21.94
C SER A 91 51.48 -23.45 -22.67
N ASN A 92 50.44 -24.20 -22.36
CA ASN A 92 50.12 -25.44 -23.07
C ASN A 92 49.55 -25.09 -24.45
N LYS A 93 50.24 -25.50 -25.49
CA LYS A 93 49.85 -25.24 -26.89
C LYS A 93 48.54 -25.88 -27.29
N GLU A 94 48.23 -27.05 -26.73
CA GLU A 94 46.95 -27.76 -26.98
C GLU A 94 45.76 -27.04 -26.35
N CYS A 95 45.96 -26.40 -25.20
CA CYS A 95 44.93 -25.57 -24.56
C CYS A 95 44.80 -24.21 -25.26
N GLY A 96 45.88 -23.49 -25.50
CA GLY A 96 45.99 -22.24 -26.26
C GLY A 96 45.11 -21.09 -25.79
N ARG A 97 44.37 -21.23 -24.69
CA ARG A 97 43.35 -20.29 -24.25
C ARG A 97 43.94 -19.01 -23.70
N TYR A 98 43.17 -17.92 -23.92
CA TYR A 98 43.44 -16.62 -23.34
C TYR A 98 42.56 -16.45 -22.10
N ILE A 99 43.16 -16.05 -20.98
CA ILE A 99 42.49 -15.87 -19.70
C ILE A 99 42.58 -14.40 -19.31
N ARG A 100 41.46 -13.83 -18.88
CA ARG A 100 41.38 -12.47 -18.35
C ARG A 100 40.97 -12.54 -16.88
N PRO A 101 41.54 -11.68 -16.01
CA PRO A 101 41.00 -11.52 -14.66
C PRO A 101 39.57 -10.98 -14.75
N THR A 102 38.70 -11.53 -13.92
CA THR A 102 37.30 -11.12 -13.84
C THR A 102 36.95 -10.76 -12.41
N TRP A 103 35.92 -10.00 -12.24
CA TRP A 103 35.32 -9.69 -10.94
C TRP A 103 33.90 -10.25 -10.89
N ASP A 104 33.72 -11.51 -11.26
CA ASP A 104 32.39 -12.10 -11.43
C ASP A 104 31.56 -12.10 -10.11
N GLU A 105 32.26 -12.09 -8.98
CA GLU A 105 31.61 -11.93 -7.68
C GLU A 105 31.02 -10.52 -7.50
N TYR A 106 31.70 -9.48 -7.99
CA TYR A 106 31.36 -8.08 -7.77
C TYR A 106 30.72 -7.38 -8.97
N ILE A 107 30.94 -7.89 -10.17
CA ILE A 107 30.49 -7.30 -11.44
C ILE A 107 29.88 -8.40 -12.29
N GLU A 108 28.69 -8.17 -12.82
CA GLU A 108 28.06 -9.10 -13.76
C GLU A 108 28.82 -9.18 -15.09
N PRO A 109 28.79 -10.33 -15.79
CA PRO A 109 29.33 -10.46 -17.13
C PRO A 109 28.86 -9.31 -18.05
N ASP A 110 29.76 -8.81 -18.88
CA ASP A 110 29.51 -7.68 -19.80
C ASP A 110 29.01 -6.38 -19.12
N CYS A 111 29.21 -6.24 -17.83
CA CYS A 111 28.92 -5.05 -17.04
C CYS A 111 30.22 -4.31 -16.63
N ASN A 112 30.11 -2.97 -16.57
CA ASN A 112 31.19 -2.11 -16.09
C ASN A 112 30.88 -1.43 -14.75
N TYR A 113 29.77 -1.85 -14.09
CA TYR A 113 29.33 -1.31 -12.80
C TYR A 113 29.37 -2.40 -11.74
N THR A 114 29.76 -2.05 -10.53
CA THR A 114 29.71 -2.98 -9.41
C THR A 114 28.27 -3.35 -9.05
N LYS A 115 28.06 -4.58 -8.59
CA LYS A 115 26.73 -5.07 -8.17
C LYS A 115 26.14 -4.19 -7.06
N SER A 116 26.94 -3.81 -6.06
CA SER A 116 26.50 -2.94 -4.97
C SER A 116 26.02 -1.58 -5.47
N MET A 117 26.72 -0.96 -6.43
CA MET A 117 26.26 0.29 -7.05
C MET A 117 24.92 0.11 -7.80
N MET A 118 24.76 -1.02 -8.48
CA MET A 118 23.53 -1.33 -9.19
C MET A 118 22.37 -1.66 -8.23
N GLU A 119 22.65 -2.29 -7.07
CA GLU A 119 21.67 -2.57 -6.02
C GLU A 119 21.02 -1.30 -5.45
N ILE A 120 21.73 -0.16 -5.45
CA ILE A 120 21.17 1.14 -5.06
C ILE A 120 19.86 1.43 -5.82
N SER A 121 19.76 1.02 -7.08
CA SER A 121 18.53 1.20 -7.87
C SER A 121 17.33 0.46 -7.27
N LEU A 122 17.53 -0.78 -6.80
CA LEU A 122 16.47 -1.56 -6.17
C LEU A 122 16.09 -0.97 -4.80
N GLU A 123 17.09 -0.54 -4.00
CA GLU A 123 16.83 0.13 -2.72
C GLU A 123 16.08 1.45 -2.90
N LEU A 124 16.45 2.28 -3.88
CA LEU A 124 15.72 3.53 -4.18
C LEU A 124 14.29 3.25 -4.67
N SER A 125 14.07 2.15 -5.39
CA SER A 125 12.73 1.71 -5.77
C SER A 125 11.91 1.27 -4.55
N LEU A 126 12.54 0.56 -3.61
CA LEU A 126 11.92 0.12 -2.37
C LEU A 126 11.52 1.32 -1.48
N ILE A 127 12.38 2.32 -1.35
CA ILE A 127 12.16 3.46 -0.45
C ILE A 127 10.97 4.32 -0.89
N GLU A 128 11.02 4.87 -2.09
CA GLU A 128 10.03 5.88 -2.52
C GLU A 128 9.46 5.65 -3.92
N ASN A 129 9.67 4.47 -4.50
CA ASN A 129 9.25 4.21 -5.87
C ASN A 129 9.80 5.28 -6.86
N ILE A 130 11.08 5.60 -6.68
CA ILE A 130 11.74 6.64 -7.44
C ILE A 130 11.93 6.18 -8.89
N ALA A 131 11.50 6.99 -9.85
CA ALA A 131 11.67 6.67 -11.27
C ALA A 131 13.16 6.54 -11.65
N TYR A 132 13.51 5.60 -12.54
CA TYR A 132 14.90 5.30 -12.91
C TYR A 132 15.68 6.51 -13.43
N GLU A 133 15.04 7.50 -14.02
CA GLU A 133 15.69 8.77 -14.39
C GLU A 133 16.20 9.53 -13.15
N LYS A 134 15.34 9.62 -12.13
CA LYS A 134 15.71 10.26 -10.86
C LYS A 134 16.73 9.45 -10.08
N GLN A 135 16.65 8.13 -10.14
CA GLN A 135 17.67 7.26 -9.55
C GLN A 135 19.05 7.50 -10.19
N ALA A 136 19.12 7.61 -11.53
CA ALA A 136 20.35 7.94 -12.24
C ALA A 136 20.94 9.29 -11.81
N GLU A 137 20.09 10.32 -11.61
CA GLU A 137 20.49 11.63 -11.09
C GLU A 137 21.02 11.53 -9.64
N ILE A 138 20.35 10.77 -8.78
CA ILE A 138 20.76 10.56 -7.38
C ILE A 138 22.10 9.83 -7.32
N ILE A 139 22.24 8.73 -8.05
CA ILE A 139 23.50 7.97 -8.11
C ILE A 139 24.64 8.88 -8.60
N LYS A 140 24.41 9.65 -9.67
CA LYS A 140 25.39 10.61 -10.16
C LYS A 140 25.79 11.66 -9.13
N LEU A 141 24.80 12.19 -8.39
CA LEU A 141 25.04 13.22 -7.39
C LEU A 141 25.95 12.71 -6.24
N PHE A 142 25.69 11.50 -5.76
CA PHE A 142 26.41 10.94 -4.60
C PHE A 142 27.72 10.24 -4.97
N THR A 143 27.80 9.62 -6.15
CA THR A 143 28.96 8.80 -6.55
C THR A 143 29.78 9.40 -7.68
N GLY A 144 29.27 10.43 -8.37
CA GLY A 144 29.89 10.96 -9.59
C GLY A 144 29.69 10.09 -10.84
N VAL A 145 29.04 8.93 -10.71
CA VAL A 145 28.94 7.91 -11.75
C VAL A 145 27.73 8.14 -12.65
N ASN A 146 27.93 8.16 -13.96
CA ASN A 146 26.86 8.27 -14.95
C ASN A 146 26.35 6.88 -15.33
N ILE A 147 25.14 6.53 -14.88
CA ILE A 147 24.43 5.31 -15.26
C ILE A 147 23.19 5.68 -16.06
N SER A 148 22.92 5.00 -17.17
CA SER A 148 21.68 5.24 -17.92
C SER A 148 20.47 4.60 -17.22
N ARG A 149 19.29 5.24 -17.32
CA ARG A 149 18.02 4.71 -16.81
C ARG A 149 17.71 3.28 -17.30
N ASN A 150 18.05 3.01 -18.57
CA ASN A 150 17.81 1.70 -19.17
C ASN A 150 18.66 0.62 -18.51
N ARG A 151 19.92 0.93 -18.14
CA ARG A 151 20.80 -0.02 -17.45
C ARG A 151 20.27 -0.31 -16.05
N LEU A 152 19.83 0.69 -15.31
CA LEU A 152 19.20 0.52 -14.00
C LEU A 152 17.93 -0.33 -14.09
N TYR A 153 17.09 -0.07 -15.09
CA TYR A 153 15.87 -0.87 -15.33
C TYR A 153 16.18 -2.34 -15.64
N ILE A 154 17.15 -2.60 -16.53
CA ILE A 154 17.54 -3.97 -16.90
C ILE A 154 18.09 -4.71 -15.68
N TYR A 155 18.97 -4.07 -14.92
CA TYR A 155 19.51 -4.65 -13.70
C TYR A 155 18.40 -4.97 -12.69
N ALA A 156 17.57 -3.99 -12.39
CA ALA A 156 16.44 -4.17 -11.46
C ALA A 156 15.49 -5.28 -11.93
N LYS A 157 15.29 -5.40 -13.24
CA LYS A 157 14.47 -6.48 -13.81
C LYS A 157 15.10 -7.86 -13.60
N ASN A 158 16.40 -7.98 -13.82
CA ASN A 158 17.09 -9.28 -13.77
C ASN A 158 17.33 -9.77 -12.33
N ASN A 159 17.56 -8.84 -11.40
CA ASN A 159 17.93 -9.15 -10.01
C ASN A 159 16.76 -8.94 -9.02
N PHE A 160 15.54 -8.74 -9.52
CA PHE A 160 14.39 -8.43 -8.68
C PHE A 160 14.06 -9.56 -7.69
N GLU A 161 14.04 -10.81 -8.15
CA GLU A 161 13.67 -11.96 -7.33
C GLU A 161 14.68 -12.23 -6.22
N GLU A 162 15.99 -12.12 -6.53
CA GLU A 162 17.06 -12.24 -5.53
C GLU A 162 16.97 -11.14 -4.47
N PHE A 163 16.70 -9.90 -4.90
CA PHE A 163 16.50 -8.77 -4.00
C PHE A 163 15.30 -8.99 -3.07
N VAL A 164 14.18 -9.47 -3.61
CA VAL A 164 12.96 -9.77 -2.83
C VAL A 164 13.26 -10.88 -1.81
N LEU A 165 13.92 -11.94 -2.23
CA LEU A 165 14.29 -13.06 -1.35
C LEU A 165 15.20 -12.59 -0.20
N LYS A 166 16.23 -11.81 -0.49
CA LYS A 166 17.13 -11.20 0.51
C LYS A 166 16.34 -10.44 1.58
N HIS A 167 15.40 -9.57 1.15
CA HIS A 167 14.62 -8.77 2.09
C HIS A 167 13.58 -9.56 2.87
N ASN A 168 12.97 -10.58 2.27
CA ASN A 168 12.06 -11.48 2.96
C ASN A 168 12.80 -12.26 4.05
N ASN A 169 13.98 -12.79 3.78
CA ASN A 169 14.81 -13.48 4.76
C ASN A 169 15.16 -12.58 5.96
N ILE A 170 15.49 -11.31 5.72
CA ILE A 170 15.74 -10.32 6.78
C ILE A 170 14.50 -10.12 7.66
N ILE A 171 13.32 -10.03 7.06
CA ILE A 171 12.05 -9.86 7.79
C ILE A 171 11.74 -11.12 8.60
N GLU A 172 11.89 -12.31 8.02
CA GLU A 172 11.65 -13.59 8.70
C GLU A 172 12.60 -13.81 9.88
N GLU A 173 13.88 -13.50 9.70
CA GLU A 173 14.87 -13.58 10.78
C GLU A 173 14.52 -12.64 11.92
N ALA A 174 14.10 -11.43 11.60
CA ALA A 174 13.67 -10.46 12.59
C ALA A 174 12.39 -10.90 13.33
N ILE A 175 11.43 -11.48 12.63
CA ILE A 175 10.22 -12.07 13.25
C ILE A 175 10.61 -13.14 14.26
N LYS A 176 11.53 -14.04 13.89
CA LYS A 176 12.03 -15.10 14.78
C LYS A 176 12.78 -14.55 15.99
N THR A 177 13.71 -13.62 15.75
CA THR A 177 14.57 -13.01 16.78
C THR A 177 13.75 -12.20 17.79
N GLN A 178 12.80 -11.39 17.32
CA GLN A 178 11.92 -10.57 18.17
C GLN A 178 10.74 -11.37 18.74
N LYS A 179 10.60 -12.65 18.39
CA LYS A 179 9.51 -13.54 18.82
C LYS A 179 8.12 -12.94 18.55
N ILE A 180 7.95 -12.34 17.39
CA ILE A 180 6.69 -11.71 16.99
C ILE A 180 5.60 -12.79 16.86
N LYS A 181 4.47 -12.56 17.54
CA LYS A 181 3.33 -13.47 17.52
C LYS A 181 2.24 -12.91 16.63
N PHE A 182 1.91 -13.62 15.58
CA PHE A 182 0.75 -13.34 14.74
C PHE A 182 -0.56 -13.68 15.46
N SER A 183 -1.65 -13.07 15.01
CA SER A 183 -3.00 -13.40 15.46
C SER A 183 -3.45 -14.71 14.78
N LYS A 184 -4.60 -15.24 15.25
CA LYS A 184 -5.30 -16.34 14.53
C LYS A 184 -6.41 -15.80 13.63
N VAL A 185 -6.28 -14.55 13.22
CA VAL A 185 -7.24 -13.84 12.39
C VAL A 185 -6.51 -13.37 11.14
N VAL A 186 -7.11 -13.52 9.98
CA VAL A 186 -6.66 -12.91 8.74
C VAL A 186 -7.67 -11.87 8.28
N CYS A 187 -7.22 -10.65 8.04
CA CYS A 187 -8.00 -9.66 7.31
C CYS A 187 -7.80 -9.88 5.82
N TYR A 188 -8.89 -10.01 5.09
CA TYR A 188 -8.91 -10.17 3.64
C TYR A 188 -9.75 -9.06 3.00
N ASP A 189 -9.23 -8.51 1.91
CA ASP A 189 -9.96 -7.54 1.09
C ASP A 189 -9.43 -7.54 -0.35
N GLU A 190 -10.25 -7.10 -1.30
CA GLU A 190 -9.88 -6.93 -2.69
C GLU A 190 -10.03 -5.49 -3.16
N GLN A 191 -9.03 -5.00 -3.88
CA GLN A 191 -9.00 -3.68 -4.48
C GLN A 191 -9.02 -3.77 -6.01
N HIS A 192 -9.86 -2.93 -6.64
CA HIS A 192 -9.83 -2.77 -8.09
C HIS A 192 -8.61 -1.95 -8.53
N VAL A 193 -7.88 -2.48 -9.50
CA VAL A 193 -6.71 -1.86 -10.15
C VAL A 193 -6.91 -1.87 -11.67
N LEU A 194 -6.30 -0.94 -12.39
CA LEU A 194 -6.34 -0.91 -13.86
C LEU A 194 -5.04 -1.47 -14.44
N GLU A 195 -5.17 -2.51 -15.26
CA GLU A 195 -4.14 -3.01 -16.17
C GLU A 195 -4.52 -2.58 -17.59
N ASN A 196 -3.74 -1.70 -18.20
CA ASN A 196 -3.99 -1.20 -19.56
C ASN A 196 -5.46 -0.78 -19.82
N GLY A 197 -6.04 -0.05 -18.85
CA GLY A 197 -7.43 0.43 -18.92
C GLY A 197 -8.52 -0.59 -18.56
N LYS A 198 -8.18 -1.85 -18.29
CA LYS A 198 -9.12 -2.88 -17.84
C LYS A 198 -9.04 -3.06 -16.32
N TRP A 199 -10.19 -3.23 -15.68
CA TRP A 199 -10.25 -3.51 -14.25
C TRP A 199 -9.84 -4.96 -13.93
N ILE A 200 -8.92 -5.11 -13.00
CA ILE A 200 -8.48 -6.37 -12.42
C ILE A 200 -8.59 -6.27 -10.89
N TYR A 201 -8.50 -7.40 -10.19
CA TYR A 201 -8.53 -7.46 -8.74
C TYR A 201 -7.12 -7.62 -8.16
N LYS A 202 -6.84 -6.91 -7.09
CA LYS A 202 -5.71 -7.13 -6.20
C LYS A 202 -6.26 -7.66 -4.88
N MET A 203 -6.07 -8.94 -4.61
CA MET A 203 -6.36 -9.57 -3.33
C MET A 203 -5.22 -9.29 -2.35
N MET A 204 -5.53 -9.11 -1.09
CA MET A 204 -4.54 -8.93 -0.02
C MET A 204 -4.99 -9.64 1.25
N ALA A 205 -4.02 -10.24 1.96
CA ALA A 205 -4.20 -10.83 3.27
C ALA A 205 -3.23 -10.22 4.28
N LEU A 206 -3.75 -9.83 5.46
CA LEU A 206 -3.01 -9.08 6.48
C LEU A 206 -3.33 -9.60 7.88
N ASP A 207 -2.31 -9.63 8.76
CA ASP A 207 -2.51 -9.89 10.19
C ASP A 207 -2.98 -8.62 10.91
N PRO A 208 -4.14 -8.63 11.58
CA PRO A 208 -4.66 -7.42 12.23
C PRO A 208 -3.86 -6.98 13.46
N ARG A 209 -3.09 -7.89 14.11
CA ARG A 209 -2.28 -7.56 15.30
C ARG A 209 -1.00 -6.86 14.93
N THR A 210 -0.23 -7.43 14.01
CA THR A 210 1.10 -6.94 13.62
C THR A 210 1.07 -6.01 12.42
N LYS A 211 -0.05 -5.96 11.68
CA LYS A 211 -0.22 -5.31 10.38
C LYS A 211 0.64 -5.93 9.27
N TYR A 212 1.21 -7.11 9.50
CA TYR A 212 2.00 -7.83 8.52
C TYR A 212 1.14 -8.24 7.32
N ILE A 213 1.56 -7.89 6.13
CA ILE A 213 0.94 -8.36 4.89
C ILE A 213 1.50 -9.76 4.60
N TYR A 214 0.68 -10.80 4.76
CA TYR A 214 1.04 -12.18 4.45
C TYR A 214 1.33 -12.35 2.97
N ALA A 215 0.36 -11.97 2.15
CA ALA A 215 0.43 -12.07 0.70
C ALA A 215 -0.45 -11.05 0.01
N PHE A 216 -0.19 -10.87 -1.27
CA PHE A 216 -1.12 -10.28 -2.23
C PHE A 216 -1.10 -11.10 -3.53
N GLU A 217 -2.17 -11.00 -4.31
CA GLU A 217 -2.24 -11.59 -5.64
C GLU A 217 -3.03 -10.69 -6.57
N VAL A 218 -2.59 -10.60 -7.83
CA VAL A 218 -3.27 -9.83 -8.88
C VAL A 218 -3.96 -10.79 -9.83
N VAL A 219 -5.29 -10.67 -9.93
CA VAL A 219 -6.13 -11.60 -10.67
C VAL A 219 -6.98 -10.84 -11.68
N ARG A 220 -7.09 -11.35 -12.90
CA ARG A 220 -8.01 -10.80 -13.91
C ARG A 220 -9.46 -11.03 -13.48
N LYS A 221 -10.35 -10.17 -13.95
CA LYS A 221 -11.75 -10.23 -13.55
C LYS A 221 -12.41 -11.56 -13.93
N GLU A 222 -12.06 -12.12 -15.06
CA GLU A 222 -12.54 -13.42 -15.57
C GLU A 222 -12.09 -14.60 -14.70
N ASP A 223 -10.92 -14.49 -14.07
CA ASP A 223 -10.32 -15.53 -13.23
C ASP A 223 -10.70 -15.39 -11.75
N PHE A 224 -11.34 -14.27 -11.38
CA PHE A 224 -11.75 -14.03 -10.00
C PHE A 224 -13.01 -14.81 -9.65
N ASN A 225 -12.84 -15.87 -8.88
CA ASN A 225 -13.91 -16.78 -8.46
C ASN A 225 -13.62 -17.33 -7.06
N LEU A 226 -14.52 -18.17 -6.53
CA LEU A 226 -14.37 -18.77 -5.21
C LEU A 226 -13.06 -19.53 -5.04
N GLN A 227 -12.73 -20.38 -6.02
CA GLN A 227 -11.52 -21.20 -5.92
C GLN A 227 -10.25 -20.35 -5.91
N THR A 228 -10.24 -19.24 -6.63
CA THR A 228 -9.12 -18.28 -6.60
C THR A 228 -8.92 -17.69 -5.21
N VAL A 229 -10.00 -17.29 -4.53
CA VAL A 229 -9.91 -16.77 -3.16
C VAL A 229 -9.46 -17.86 -2.19
N VAL A 230 -10.00 -19.07 -2.32
CA VAL A 230 -9.61 -20.22 -1.47
C VAL A 230 -8.15 -20.57 -1.67
N ASN A 231 -7.68 -20.70 -2.92
CA ASN A 231 -6.28 -21.01 -3.23
C ASN A 231 -5.31 -19.95 -2.72
N PHE A 232 -5.71 -18.68 -2.77
CA PHE A 232 -4.92 -17.57 -2.24
C PHE A 232 -4.79 -17.64 -0.71
N LEU A 233 -5.88 -17.91 0.00
CA LEU A 233 -5.89 -17.89 1.47
C LEU A 233 -5.37 -19.19 2.10
N LYS A 234 -5.55 -20.33 1.43
CA LYS A 234 -5.24 -21.66 2.01
C LYS A 234 -3.81 -21.79 2.55
N PRO A 235 -2.74 -21.41 1.83
CA PRO A 235 -1.37 -21.49 2.36
C PRO A 235 -1.20 -20.68 3.65
N ILE A 236 -1.78 -19.48 3.71
CA ILE A 236 -1.72 -18.57 4.88
C ILE A 236 -2.45 -19.19 6.07
N VAL A 237 -3.63 -19.79 5.82
CA VAL A 237 -4.45 -20.46 6.85
C VAL A 237 -3.71 -21.63 7.45
N ASP A 238 -3.09 -22.46 6.60
CA ASP A 238 -2.38 -23.67 7.03
C ASP A 238 -1.10 -23.30 7.80
N GLU A 239 -0.29 -22.36 7.30
CA GLU A 239 0.99 -21.95 7.90
C GLU A 239 0.80 -21.26 9.26
N HIS A 240 -0.17 -20.35 9.35
CA HIS A 240 -0.37 -19.52 10.54
C HIS A 240 -1.49 -20.02 11.47
N ASN A 241 -2.09 -21.18 11.17
CA ASN A 241 -3.19 -21.77 11.94
C ASN A 241 -4.33 -20.77 12.19
N ILE A 242 -4.74 -20.08 11.12
CA ILE A 242 -5.81 -19.08 11.15
C ILE A 242 -7.14 -19.77 11.51
N LYS A 243 -7.97 -19.09 12.28
CA LYS A 243 -9.30 -19.56 12.71
C LYS A 243 -10.43 -18.65 12.26
N VAL A 244 -10.11 -17.37 12.01
CA VAL A 244 -11.10 -16.36 11.67
C VAL A 244 -10.65 -15.58 10.44
N MET A 245 -11.56 -15.40 9.50
CA MET A 245 -11.39 -14.51 8.35
C MET A 245 -12.22 -13.24 8.57
N SER A 246 -11.58 -12.08 8.68
CA SER A 246 -12.26 -10.78 8.71
C SER A 246 -12.31 -10.22 7.30
N ALA A 247 -13.51 -10.00 6.76
CA ALA A 247 -13.74 -9.56 5.40
C ALA A 247 -15.01 -8.72 5.27
N ASP A 248 -15.30 -8.22 4.07
CA ASP A 248 -16.63 -7.67 3.80
C ASP A 248 -17.69 -8.78 3.75
N GLY A 249 -18.97 -8.39 3.77
CA GLY A 249 -20.10 -9.34 3.74
C GLY A 249 -20.46 -9.85 2.34
N ALA A 250 -19.47 -9.94 1.42
CA ALA A 250 -19.70 -10.51 0.09
C ALA A 250 -19.95 -12.03 0.17
N LYS A 251 -20.86 -12.54 -0.64
CA LYS A 251 -21.18 -13.98 -0.67
C LYS A 251 -19.99 -14.89 -1.01
N ILE A 252 -19.03 -14.38 -1.76
CA ILE A 252 -17.81 -15.12 -2.10
C ILE A 252 -16.97 -15.34 -0.84
N ASN A 253 -16.86 -14.34 0.03
CA ASN A 253 -16.11 -14.40 1.29
C ASN A 253 -16.76 -15.35 2.30
N GLU A 254 -18.11 -15.35 2.38
CA GLU A 254 -18.85 -16.33 3.20
C GLU A 254 -18.57 -17.78 2.76
N LYS A 255 -18.55 -18.03 1.44
CA LYS A 255 -18.26 -19.36 0.88
C LYS A 255 -16.80 -19.75 1.08
N ALA A 256 -15.86 -18.83 0.88
CA ALA A 256 -14.43 -19.07 1.05
C ALA A 256 -14.11 -19.40 2.52
N ALA A 257 -14.65 -18.63 3.48
CA ALA A 257 -14.49 -18.92 4.91
C ALA A 257 -15.01 -20.32 5.26
N LYS A 258 -16.19 -20.71 4.73
CA LYS A 258 -16.78 -22.04 4.95
C LYS A 258 -15.91 -23.16 4.37
N GLU A 259 -15.40 -23.00 3.14
CA GLU A 259 -14.55 -24.00 2.48
C GLU A 259 -13.21 -24.19 3.20
N LEU A 260 -12.67 -23.12 3.78
CA LEU A 260 -11.44 -23.13 4.57
C LEU A 260 -11.67 -23.49 6.05
N ASN A 261 -12.90 -23.84 6.47
CA ASN A 261 -13.28 -24.07 7.86
C ASN A 261 -12.92 -22.92 8.81
N LEU A 262 -13.09 -21.68 8.34
CA LEU A 262 -12.87 -20.47 9.11
C LEU A 262 -14.19 -19.90 9.61
N GLU A 263 -14.20 -19.31 10.80
CA GLU A 263 -15.27 -18.42 11.23
C GLU A 263 -15.15 -17.08 10.48
N LEU A 264 -16.28 -16.56 9.99
CA LEU A 264 -16.31 -15.27 9.31
C LEU A 264 -16.55 -14.14 10.30
N ASP A 265 -15.70 -13.13 10.29
CA ASP A 265 -15.91 -11.85 10.93
C ASP A 265 -16.29 -10.82 9.85
N THR A 266 -17.55 -10.35 9.89
CA THR A 266 -18.04 -9.39 8.89
C THR A 266 -17.76 -7.96 9.34
N CYS A 267 -17.01 -7.22 8.53
CA CYS A 267 -16.63 -5.84 8.81
C CYS A 267 -17.85 -4.95 9.16
N TYR A 268 -17.83 -4.38 10.36
CA TYR A 268 -18.82 -3.43 10.85
C TYR A 268 -19.05 -2.25 9.89
N TYR A 269 -17.95 -1.68 9.37
CA TYR A 269 -18.04 -0.50 8.50
C TYR A 269 -18.83 -0.80 7.21
N HIS A 270 -18.55 -1.93 6.57
CA HIS A 270 -19.25 -2.35 5.35
C HIS A 270 -20.73 -2.62 5.61
N GLU A 271 -21.07 -3.26 6.73
CA GLU A 271 -22.48 -3.48 7.09
C GLU A 271 -23.20 -2.16 7.38
N MET A 272 -22.58 -1.24 8.13
CA MET A 272 -23.13 0.10 8.35
C MET A 272 -23.26 0.90 7.05
N ALA A 273 -22.27 0.84 6.16
CA ALA A 273 -22.34 1.49 4.85
C ALA A 273 -23.50 0.94 4.01
N ASN A 274 -23.71 -0.39 4.04
CA ASN A 274 -24.83 -1.05 3.38
C ASN A 274 -26.18 -0.64 3.98
N PHE A 275 -26.28 -0.57 5.30
CA PHE A 275 -27.47 -0.05 5.97
C PHE A 275 -27.74 1.41 5.57
N MET A 276 -26.72 2.25 5.58
CA MET A 276 -26.81 3.67 5.21
C MET A 276 -27.20 3.92 3.76
N LYS A 277 -26.84 3.03 2.81
CA LYS A 277 -27.28 3.15 1.40
C LYS A 277 -28.80 3.29 1.29
N HIS A 278 -29.57 2.62 2.17
CA HIS A 278 -31.03 2.60 2.12
C HIS A 278 -31.68 3.80 2.81
N ILE A 279 -31.03 4.39 3.81
CA ILE A 279 -31.63 5.49 4.59
C ILE A 279 -31.05 6.86 4.24
N ARG A 280 -29.87 6.95 3.59
CA ARG A 280 -29.21 8.24 3.26
C ARG A 280 -30.10 9.16 2.42
N ARG A 281 -30.77 8.60 1.39
CA ARG A 281 -31.66 9.38 0.52
C ARG A 281 -32.92 9.86 1.27
N PRO A 282 -33.67 9.02 2.04
CA PRO A 282 -34.73 9.47 2.94
C PRO A 282 -34.28 10.55 3.92
N LEU A 283 -33.19 10.37 4.65
CA LEU A 283 -32.64 11.36 5.59
C LEU A 283 -32.43 12.73 4.92
N ARG A 284 -31.72 12.73 3.78
CA ARG A 284 -31.49 13.96 3.01
C ARG A 284 -32.81 14.62 2.56
N GLY A 285 -33.76 13.81 2.06
CA GLY A 285 -35.05 14.29 1.59
C GLY A 285 -35.88 14.92 2.69
N LEU A 286 -35.87 14.35 3.89
CA LEU A 286 -36.57 14.91 5.04
C LEU A 286 -35.95 16.23 5.51
N ASN A 287 -34.64 16.31 5.60
CA ASN A 287 -33.97 17.57 5.94
C ASN A 287 -34.29 18.68 4.94
N GLN A 288 -34.26 18.39 3.64
CA GLN A 288 -34.63 19.37 2.61
C GLN A 288 -36.11 19.81 2.74
N LYS A 289 -37.03 18.91 3.11
CA LYS A 289 -38.42 19.26 3.33
C LYS A 289 -38.57 20.16 4.56
N ILE A 290 -37.85 19.86 5.64
CA ILE A 290 -37.88 20.70 6.87
C ILE A 290 -37.35 22.10 6.53
N GLU A 291 -36.22 22.23 5.92
CA GLU A 291 -35.64 23.53 5.53
C GLU A 291 -36.56 24.33 4.63
N LYS A 292 -37.26 23.66 3.68
CA LYS A 292 -38.21 24.31 2.80
C LYS A 292 -39.42 24.88 3.57
N GLU A 293 -39.96 24.14 4.52
CA GLU A 293 -41.08 24.63 5.33
C GLU A 293 -40.63 25.70 6.33
N GLU A 294 -39.41 25.62 6.88
CA GLU A 294 -38.84 26.66 7.74
C GLU A 294 -38.67 27.98 6.98
N ARG A 295 -38.13 27.95 5.75
CA ARG A 295 -38.05 29.15 4.88
C ARG A 295 -39.41 29.77 4.60
N LYS A 296 -40.44 28.97 4.35
CA LYS A 296 -41.80 29.50 4.17
C LYS A 296 -42.34 30.20 5.42
N ILE A 297 -42.07 29.66 6.60
CA ILE A 297 -42.41 30.30 7.86
C ILE A 297 -41.75 31.67 7.99
N ASP A 298 -40.44 31.73 7.70
CA ASP A 298 -39.68 32.97 7.79
C ASP A 298 -40.19 34.04 6.80
N GLU A 299 -40.48 33.66 5.56
CA GLU A 299 -41.09 34.56 4.57
C GLU A 299 -42.46 35.06 5.01
N ASN A 300 -43.29 34.19 5.54
CA ASN A 300 -44.59 34.55 6.05
C ASN A 300 -44.49 35.47 7.28
N ILE A 301 -43.52 35.23 8.17
CA ILE A 301 -43.26 36.12 9.33
C ILE A 301 -42.88 37.52 8.84
N LYS A 302 -41.98 37.63 7.84
CA LYS A 302 -41.66 38.94 7.24
C LYS A 302 -42.89 39.67 6.71
N LYS A 303 -43.72 38.99 5.93
CA LYS A 303 -44.99 39.54 5.39
C LYS A 303 -45.96 39.95 6.50
N ILE A 304 -46.07 39.17 7.56
CA ILE A 304 -46.91 39.49 8.72
C ILE A 304 -46.39 40.76 9.43
N ASN A 305 -45.08 40.89 9.58
CA ASN A 305 -44.46 42.05 10.22
C ASN A 305 -44.63 43.34 9.35
N GLU A 306 -44.53 43.21 8.05
CA GLU A 306 -44.82 44.32 7.09
C GLU A 306 -46.29 44.78 7.22
N ILE A 307 -47.22 43.83 7.27
CA ILE A 307 -48.66 44.14 7.47
C ILE A 307 -48.90 44.85 8.82
N LYS A 308 -48.18 44.42 9.89
CA LYS A 308 -48.27 45.11 11.20
C LYS A 308 -47.80 46.55 11.12
N LYS A 309 -46.60 46.81 10.52
CA LYS A 309 -46.05 48.16 10.32
C LYS A 309 -46.99 49.05 9.53
N LEU A 310 -47.60 48.54 8.46
CA LEU A 310 -48.55 49.28 7.64
C LEU A 310 -49.82 49.68 8.44
N ARG A 311 -50.25 48.84 9.36
CA ARG A 311 -51.38 49.12 10.23
C ARG A 311 -51.05 50.11 11.34
N GLU A 312 -49.88 50.08 11.90
CA GLU A 312 -49.38 51.02 12.92
C GLU A 312 -49.23 52.44 12.36
N GLY A 313 -48.77 52.58 11.10
CA GLY A 313 -48.68 53.87 10.41
C GLY A 313 -50.05 54.49 10.02
N GLN A 314 -51.13 53.72 10.08
CA GLN A 314 -52.48 54.16 9.76
C GLN A 314 -53.31 54.51 11.05
N LYS A 315 -52.68 55.13 12.07
CA LYS A 315 -53.41 55.60 13.26
C LYS A 315 -54.29 56.83 12.93
N GLY A 316 -55.48 56.62 12.43
CA GLY A 316 -56.50 57.61 12.18
C GLY A 316 -57.71 56.99 11.47
N ASN A 317 -58.84 56.90 12.16
CA ASN A 317 -60.19 56.57 11.67
C ASN A 317 -60.28 55.62 10.45
N ILE A 318 -59.99 54.38 10.65
CA ILE A 318 -60.29 53.37 9.65
C ILE A 318 -61.70 52.91 9.89
N LYS A 319 -62.66 53.40 9.07
CA LYS A 319 -64.05 52.84 9.04
C LYS A 319 -64.01 51.34 8.78
N LYS A 320 -64.74 50.52 9.45
CA LYS A 320 -64.86 49.06 9.32
C LYS A 320 -65.07 48.57 7.88
N GLU A 321 -65.41 49.40 6.96
CA GLU A 321 -65.71 49.10 5.54
C GLU A 321 -64.58 49.34 4.56
N ASP A 322 -63.37 49.73 5.00
CA ASP A 322 -62.28 49.95 4.10
C ASP A 322 -61.79 48.59 3.51
N LYS A 323 -62.04 48.37 2.20
CA LYS A 323 -61.70 47.16 1.47
C LYS A 323 -60.19 46.86 1.59
N LYS A 324 -59.36 47.90 1.70
CA LYS A 324 -57.88 47.77 1.82
C LYS A 324 -57.48 47.23 3.21
N ALA A 325 -58.12 47.72 4.29
CA ALA A 325 -57.91 47.24 5.65
C ALA A 325 -58.34 45.75 5.81
N ASN A 326 -59.51 45.38 5.27
CA ASN A 326 -60.03 44.03 5.27
C ASN A 326 -59.11 43.04 4.52
N LYS A 327 -58.50 43.47 3.38
CA LYS A 327 -57.52 42.71 2.62
C LYS A 327 -56.25 42.41 3.44
N LEU A 328 -55.73 43.40 4.17
CA LEU A 328 -54.55 43.21 5.08
C LEU A 328 -54.85 42.22 6.22
N VAL A 329 -56.03 42.31 6.83
CA VAL A 329 -56.47 41.36 7.90
C VAL A 329 -56.55 39.95 7.34
N ASN A 330 -57.18 39.77 6.17
CA ASN A 330 -57.33 38.46 5.54
C ASN A 330 -55.97 37.89 5.13
N ASN A 331 -55.05 38.69 4.61
CA ASN A 331 -53.69 38.25 4.31
C ASN A 331 -52.91 37.82 5.57
N LYS A 332 -53.02 38.57 6.68
CA LYS A 332 -52.43 38.17 7.96
C LYS A 332 -52.95 36.84 8.44
N LYS A 333 -54.30 36.65 8.42
CA LYS A 333 -54.92 35.36 8.78
C LYS A 333 -54.42 34.22 7.89
N LYS A 334 -54.33 34.43 6.57
CA LYS A 334 -53.78 33.47 5.60
C LYS A 334 -52.36 33.04 5.95
N TYR A 335 -51.45 33.96 6.16
CA TYR A 335 -50.05 33.64 6.48
C TYR A 335 -49.90 32.97 7.84
N THR A 336 -50.72 33.37 8.84
CA THR A 336 -50.73 32.69 10.15
C THR A 336 -51.18 31.24 10.01
N ARG A 337 -52.25 30.97 9.24
CA ARG A 337 -52.72 29.61 8.96
C ARG A 337 -51.63 28.78 8.23
N GLN A 338 -50.99 29.33 7.19
CA GLN A 338 -49.91 28.67 6.48
C GLN A 338 -48.75 28.32 7.41
N ASN A 339 -48.40 29.20 8.35
CA ASN A 339 -47.34 28.90 9.34
C ASN A 339 -47.73 27.78 10.27
N THR A 340 -49.01 27.68 10.70
CA THR A 340 -49.49 26.56 11.52
C THR A 340 -49.42 25.24 10.75
N GLU A 341 -49.82 25.23 9.48
CA GLU A 341 -49.71 24.06 8.59
C GLU A 341 -48.26 23.63 8.37
N SER A 342 -47.37 24.59 8.11
CA SER A 342 -45.92 24.32 7.92
C SER A 342 -45.28 23.77 9.21
N ARG A 343 -45.63 24.31 10.40
CA ARG A 343 -45.16 23.79 11.69
C ARG A 343 -45.62 22.36 11.93
N SER A 344 -46.86 22.03 11.59
CA SER A 344 -47.38 20.67 11.69
C SER A 344 -46.62 19.69 10.77
N LYS A 345 -46.33 20.11 9.54
CA LYS A 345 -45.51 19.32 8.60
C LYS A 345 -44.08 19.12 9.12
N ILE A 346 -43.43 20.18 9.61
CA ILE A 346 -42.09 20.11 10.21
C ILE A 346 -42.08 19.12 11.38
N LYS A 347 -43.08 19.16 12.26
CA LYS A 347 -43.18 18.22 13.37
C LYS A 347 -43.21 16.76 12.87
N LYS A 348 -44.08 16.47 11.88
CA LYS A 348 -44.15 15.15 11.26
C LYS A 348 -42.81 14.71 10.62
N TYR A 349 -42.16 15.58 9.85
CA TYR A 349 -40.88 15.27 9.23
C TYR A 349 -39.77 15.05 10.26
N LYS A 350 -39.76 15.80 11.38
CA LYS A 350 -38.82 15.61 12.49
C LYS A 350 -39.05 14.28 13.21
N GLU A 351 -40.28 13.83 13.36
CA GLU A 351 -40.59 12.50 13.90
C GLU A 351 -40.13 11.37 12.98
N GLU A 352 -40.36 11.48 11.66
CA GLU A 352 -39.85 10.54 10.66
C GLU A 352 -38.30 10.52 10.63
N LEU A 353 -37.67 11.68 10.68
CA LEU A 353 -36.23 11.83 10.72
C LEU A 353 -35.62 11.16 11.97
N LYS A 354 -36.25 11.39 13.12
CA LYS A 354 -35.87 10.78 14.39
C LYS A 354 -35.95 9.25 14.30
N SER A 355 -37.05 8.69 13.78
CA SER A 355 -37.23 7.25 13.67
C SER A 355 -36.17 6.57 12.76
N LEU A 356 -35.72 7.25 11.71
CA LEU A 356 -34.62 6.81 10.87
C LEU A 356 -33.25 6.87 11.60
N THR A 357 -33.02 7.95 12.36
CA THR A 357 -31.80 8.15 13.13
C THR A 357 -31.70 7.15 14.28
N ASP A 358 -32.79 6.96 15.01
CA ASP A 358 -32.87 5.97 16.09
C ASP A 358 -32.60 4.55 15.60
N ALA A 359 -33.08 4.18 14.40
CA ALA A 359 -32.75 2.90 13.77
C ALA A 359 -31.25 2.77 13.44
N LYS A 360 -30.67 3.81 12.86
CA LYS A 360 -29.23 3.85 12.56
C LYS A 360 -28.39 3.67 13.84
N ASP A 361 -28.75 4.41 14.89
CA ASP A 361 -28.00 4.39 16.16
C ASP A 361 -28.17 3.05 16.88
N ALA A 362 -29.34 2.44 16.82
CA ALA A 362 -29.61 1.13 17.39
C ALA A 362 -28.78 0.03 16.67
N VAL A 363 -28.72 0.05 15.33
CA VAL A 363 -27.87 -0.86 14.54
C VAL A 363 -26.39 -0.64 14.87
N SER A 364 -25.92 0.61 14.89
CA SER A 364 -24.54 0.95 15.26
C SER A 364 -24.18 0.44 16.65
N GLN A 365 -25.04 0.63 17.66
CA GLN A 365 -24.82 0.14 19.01
C GLN A 365 -24.85 -1.39 19.11
N CYS A 366 -25.66 -2.06 18.30
CA CYS A 366 -25.69 -3.52 18.24
C CYS A 366 -24.36 -4.05 17.71
N LEU A 367 -23.95 -3.58 16.54
CA LEU A 367 -22.71 -4.03 15.88
C LEU A 367 -21.44 -3.62 16.65
N GLY A 368 -21.41 -2.46 17.29
CA GLY A 368 -20.31 -1.98 18.14
C GLY A 368 -20.35 -2.52 19.56
N SER A 369 -21.02 -3.66 19.83
CA SER A 369 -21.09 -4.24 21.16
C SER A 369 -19.75 -4.78 21.62
N LYS A 370 -19.43 -4.63 22.91
CA LYS A 370 -18.20 -5.14 23.51
C LYS A 370 -18.25 -6.63 23.86
N THR A 371 -19.45 -7.21 23.93
CA THR A 371 -19.66 -8.63 24.25
C THR A 371 -20.70 -9.22 23.32
N TYR A 372 -20.57 -10.51 23.04
CA TYR A 372 -21.48 -11.25 22.17
C TYR A 372 -22.92 -11.22 22.70
N SER A 373 -23.13 -11.54 23.98
CA SER A 373 -24.43 -11.49 24.62
C SER A 373 -25.04 -10.08 24.60
N GLY A 374 -24.22 -9.05 24.79
CA GLY A 374 -24.64 -7.67 24.68
C GLY A 374 -25.15 -7.32 23.27
N GLY A 375 -24.47 -7.78 22.23
CA GLY A 375 -24.88 -7.64 20.84
C GLY A 375 -26.22 -8.34 20.54
N ILE A 376 -26.35 -9.60 20.95
CA ILE A 376 -27.59 -10.37 20.79
C ILE A 376 -28.76 -9.69 21.53
N ASN A 377 -28.54 -9.24 22.76
CA ASN A 377 -29.60 -8.55 23.54
C ASN A 377 -30.02 -7.25 22.87
N ARG A 378 -29.09 -6.47 22.31
CA ARG A 378 -29.40 -5.25 21.56
C ARG A 378 -30.16 -5.56 20.28
N TYR A 379 -29.78 -6.59 19.55
CA TYR A 379 -30.51 -7.05 18.37
C TYR A 379 -31.97 -7.44 18.73
N ASN A 380 -32.17 -8.29 19.75
CA ASN A 380 -33.50 -8.70 20.19
C ASN A 380 -34.35 -7.50 20.62
N ARG A 381 -33.74 -6.52 21.32
CA ARG A 381 -34.42 -5.27 21.69
C ARG A 381 -34.82 -4.47 20.45
N MET A 382 -34.01 -4.41 19.39
CA MET A 382 -34.39 -3.77 18.14
C MET A 382 -35.59 -4.47 17.49
N ILE A 383 -35.59 -5.80 17.44
CA ILE A 383 -36.72 -6.58 16.87
C ILE A 383 -37.99 -6.34 17.65
N ASN A 384 -37.94 -6.40 18.99
CA ASN A 384 -39.09 -6.17 19.84
C ASN A 384 -39.69 -4.73 19.76
N ASN A 385 -38.85 -3.76 19.40
CA ASN A 385 -39.24 -2.36 19.23
C ASN A 385 -39.26 -1.91 17.76
N LEU A 386 -39.39 -2.84 16.81
CA LEU A 386 -39.28 -2.57 15.39
C LEU A 386 -40.27 -1.48 14.91
N SER A 387 -41.48 -1.43 15.49
CA SER A 387 -42.51 -0.43 15.20
C SER A 387 -42.11 1.02 15.52
N LYS A 388 -41.09 1.24 16.38
CA LYS A 388 -40.57 2.57 16.70
C LYS A 388 -39.62 3.10 15.61
N PHE A 389 -39.11 2.23 14.76
CA PHE A 389 -38.23 2.58 13.67
C PHE A 389 -39.03 2.81 12.39
N HIS A 390 -38.43 3.59 11.48
CA HIS A 390 -39.06 3.85 10.19
C HIS A 390 -39.16 2.55 9.37
N GLU A 391 -40.31 2.31 8.72
CA GLU A 391 -40.61 1.08 7.97
C GLU A 391 -39.52 0.64 6.96
N LYS A 392 -38.87 1.62 6.29
CA LYS A 392 -37.76 1.37 5.35
C LYS A 392 -36.55 0.68 5.96
N THR A 393 -36.41 0.65 7.28
CA THR A 393 -35.31 0.01 8.00
C THR A 393 -35.67 -1.41 8.45
N HIS A 394 -36.98 -1.77 8.51
CA HIS A 394 -37.43 -3.02 9.11
C HIS A 394 -36.84 -4.26 8.43
N SER A 395 -36.88 -4.33 7.07
CA SER A 395 -36.36 -5.47 6.34
C SER A 395 -34.86 -5.64 6.55
N ARG A 396 -34.12 -4.51 6.64
CA ARG A 396 -32.66 -4.54 6.86
C ARG A 396 -32.29 -5.04 8.24
N ILE A 397 -32.97 -4.57 9.27
CA ILE A 397 -32.80 -5.05 10.65
C ILE A 397 -33.12 -6.55 10.74
N LYS A 398 -34.22 -7.01 10.13
CA LYS A 398 -34.57 -8.44 10.10
C LYS A 398 -33.52 -9.28 9.38
N ASN A 399 -32.99 -8.80 8.26
CA ASN A 399 -31.99 -9.50 7.44
C ASN A 399 -30.59 -9.58 8.09
N MET A 400 -30.36 -8.91 9.22
CA MET A 400 -29.14 -9.10 10.02
C MET A 400 -29.14 -10.44 10.77
N LYS A 401 -30.32 -11.00 11.10
CA LYS A 401 -30.43 -12.21 11.95
C LYS A 401 -29.55 -13.39 11.48
N PRO A 402 -29.62 -13.84 10.23
CA PRO A 402 -28.83 -15.00 9.77
C PRO A 402 -27.32 -14.75 9.76
N ARG A 403 -26.88 -13.49 9.83
CA ARG A 403 -25.46 -13.09 9.82
C ARG A 403 -25.01 -12.50 11.17
N LEU A 404 -25.85 -12.58 12.19
CA LEU A 404 -25.59 -11.90 13.46
C LEU A 404 -24.31 -12.45 14.14
N ASP A 405 -24.06 -13.75 13.99
CA ASP A 405 -22.84 -14.39 14.51
C ASP A 405 -21.58 -13.81 13.86
N SER A 406 -21.55 -13.70 12.54
CA SER A 406 -20.41 -13.11 11.81
C SER A 406 -20.26 -11.62 12.09
N LEU A 407 -21.37 -10.89 12.28
CA LEU A 407 -21.34 -9.46 12.60
C LEU A 407 -20.85 -9.16 14.03
N LEU A 408 -20.89 -10.13 14.92
CA LEU A 408 -20.46 -10.00 16.32
C LEU A 408 -19.19 -10.82 16.62
N MET A 409 -18.51 -11.38 15.60
CA MET A 409 -17.34 -12.27 15.76
C MET A 409 -16.19 -11.57 16.49
N HIS A 410 -15.94 -10.28 16.22
CA HIS A 410 -14.97 -9.45 16.92
C HIS A 410 -15.15 -9.44 18.46
N THR A 411 -16.34 -9.80 18.98
CA THR A 411 -16.58 -9.91 20.42
C THR A 411 -16.17 -11.25 21.01
N LYS A 412 -16.01 -12.29 20.17
CA LYS A 412 -15.56 -13.63 20.56
C LYS A 412 -14.03 -13.75 20.47
N TYR A 413 -13.43 -13.12 19.46
CA TYR A 413 -11.99 -13.17 19.21
C TYR A 413 -11.36 -11.80 19.46
N LYS A 414 -10.45 -11.72 20.42
CA LYS A 414 -9.80 -10.45 20.84
C LYS A 414 -9.04 -9.76 19.71
N ASP A 415 -8.50 -10.53 18.77
CA ASP A 415 -7.71 -10.00 17.66
C ASP A 415 -8.55 -9.73 16.40
N ALA A 416 -9.82 -10.17 16.38
CA ALA A 416 -10.70 -9.83 15.27
C ALA A 416 -11.04 -8.34 15.32
N PRO A 417 -10.73 -7.58 14.25
CA PRO A 417 -10.95 -6.15 14.24
C PRO A 417 -12.43 -5.84 14.04
N THR A 418 -12.95 -4.86 14.74
CA THR A 418 -14.31 -4.38 14.49
C THR A 418 -14.49 -3.86 13.05
N THR A 419 -13.40 -3.39 12.45
CA THR A 419 -13.41 -2.82 11.09
C THR A 419 -12.18 -3.28 10.29
N ASN A 420 -12.31 -3.40 8.98
CA ASN A 420 -11.20 -3.71 8.07
C ASN A 420 -10.33 -2.49 7.73
N ASN A 421 -10.31 -1.46 8.57
CA ASN A 421 -9.55 -0.22 8.30
C ASN A 421 -8.06 -0.47 8.08
N ASP A 422 -7.47 -1.46 8.74
CA ASP A 422 -6.05 -1.76 8.62
C ASP A 422 -5.68 -2.27 7.23
N ILE A 423 -6.49 -3.16 6.66
CA ILE A 423 -6.24 -3.65 5.29
C ILE A 423 -6.58 -2.58 4.25
N GLU A 424 -7.61 -1.75 4.48
CA GLU A 424 -7.90 -0.59 3.62
C GLU A 424 -6.74 0.42 3.66
N LEU A 425 -6.13 0.63 4.83
CA LEU A 425 -4.93 1.47 4.99
C LEU A 425 -3.73 0.85 4.25
N ALA A 426 -3.50 -0.46 4.40
CA ALA A 426 -2.47 -1.18 3.67
C ALA A 426 -2.67 -1.09 2.15
N HIS A 427 -3.91 -1.22 1.66
CA HIS A 427 -4.24 -0.99 0.26
C HIS A 427 -3.90 0.43 -0.21
N ARG A 428 -4.19 1.44 0.61
CA ARG A 428 -3.90 2.85 0.30
C ARG A 428 -2.39 3.13 0.24
N HIS A 429 -1.63 2.59 1.18
CA HIS A 429 -0.17 2.76 1.23
C HIS A 429 0.56 1.95 0.16
N THR A 430 0.08 0.76 -0.15
CA THR A 430 0.69 -0.07 -1.20
C THR A 430 0.28 0.35 -2.60
N MET A 431 -0.90 0.95 -2.77
CA MET A 431 -1.38 1.41 -4.08
C MET A 431 -2.43 2.51 -3.93
N ASP A 432 -2.02 3.75 -4.06
CA ASP A 432 -2.93 4.90 -4.00
C ASP A 432 -3.86 5.02 -5.23
N GLY A 433 -4.84 5.91 -5.13
CA GLY A 433 -5.85 6.08 -6.17
C GLY A 433 -5.30 6.57 -7.52
N ARG A 434 -4.10 7.19 -7.56
CA ARG A 434 -3.44 7.64 -8.78
C ARG A 434 -2.60 6.52 -9.40
N GLN A 435 -1.86 5.78 -8.58
CA GLN A 435 -0.99 4.69 -9.01
C GLN A 435 -1.79 3.54 -9.63
N LYS A 436 -2.91 3.12 -9.04
CA LYS A 436 -3.75 2.02 -9.55
C LYS A 436 -4.31 2.20 -10.98
N ARG A 437 -4.07 3.35 -11.62
CA ARG A 437 -4.51 3.66 -12.99
C ARG A 437 -3.38 3.75 -14.00
N LYS A 438 -2.12 3.53 -13.60
CA LYS A 438 -0.93 3.81 -14.42
C LYS A 438 -0.29 2.56 -15.04
N TYR A 439 -0.67 1.38 -14.57
CA TYR A 439 0.01 0.15 -14.97
C TYR A 439 -0.42 -0.33 -16.36
N LYS A 440 0.56 -0.83 -17.11
CA LYS A 440 0.35 -1.41 -18.43
C LYS A 440 0.35 -2.93 -18.44
N THR A 441 1.00 -3.56 -17.45
CA THR A 441 1.16 -5.01 -17.36
C THR A 441 0.92 -5.51 -15.95
N LYS A 442 0.46 -6.76 -15.84
CA LYS A 442 0.28 -7.46 -14.57
C LYS A 442 1.61 -7.58 -13.81
N GLU A 443 2.66 -7.98 -14.49
CA GLU A 443 4.01 -8.13 -13.91
C GLU A 443 4.54 -6.81 -13.32
N GLY A 444 4.22 -5.68 -13.96
CA GLY A 444 4.56 -4.34 -13.44
C GLY A 444 3.84 -4.03 -12.13
N ILE A 445 2.57 -4.46 -12.02
CA ILE A 445 1.79 -4.31 -10.79
C ILE A 445 2.38 -5.21 -9.69
N GLU A 446 2.66 -6.46 -10.00
CA GLU A 446 3.17 -7.45 -9.03
C GLU A 446 4.52 -7.02 -8.45
N ARG A 447 5.46 -6.56 -9.28
CA ARG A 447 6.76 -6.05 -8.83
C ARG A 447 6.63 -4.85 -7.91
N GLU A 448 5.85 -3.88 -8.32
CA GLU A 448 5.61 -2.68 -7.51
C GLU A 448 4.98 -3.03 -6.16
N MET A 449 4.02 -3.94 -6.18
CA MET A 449 3.34 -4.40 -4.97
C MET A 449 4.28 -5.15 -4.04
N GLU A 450 5.19 -5.97 -4.58
CA GLU A 450 6.14 -6.73 -3.77
C GLU A 450 7.13 -5.81 -3.04
N LEU A 451 7.68 -4.79 -3.72
CA LEU A 451 8.52 -3.78 -3.09
C LEU A 451 7.77 -3.06 -1.95
N LYS A 452 6.51 -2.71 -2.19
CA LYS A 452 5.69 -2.02 -1.18
C LYS A 452 5.28 -2.93 -0.02
N ARG A 453 5.07 -4.22 -0.27
CA ARG A 453 4.85 -5.21 0.79
C ARG A 453 6.08 -5.34 1.69
N ILE A 454 7.27 -5.46 1.10
CA ILE A 454 8.53 -5.50 1.84
C ILE A 454 8.68 -4.23 2.69
N ARG A 455 8.51 -3.06 2.10
CA ARG A 455 8.58 -1.77 2.82
C ARG A 455 7.57 -1.69 3.96
N TRP A 456 6.32 -2.07 3.70
CA TRP A 456 5.26 -2.09 4.71
C TRP A 456 5.61 -3.03 5.86
N ASN A 457 6.02 -4.26 5.55
CA ASN A 457 6.34 -5.26 6.54
C ASN A 457 7.57 -4.87 7.38
N LYS A 458 8.62 -4.30 6.76
CA LYS A 458 9.76 -3.72 7.48
C LYS A 458 9.30 -2.64 8.47
N ARG A 459 8.43 -1.74 8.06
CA ARG A 459 7.91 -0.67 8.91
C ARG A 459 7.06 -1.20 10.07
N CYS A 460 6.10 -2.06 9.79
CA CYS A 460 5.14 -2.55 10.78
C CYS A 460 5.72 -3.59 11.73
N VAL A 461 6.62 -4.45 11.24
CA VAL A 461 7.20 -5.56 12.01
C VAL A 461 8.51 -5.17 12.69
N LEU A 462 9.37 -4.41 11.99
CA LEU A 462 10.71 -4.07 12.47
C LEU A 462 10.80 -2.65 13.04
N GLY A 463 9.77 -1.83 12.87
CA GLY A 463 9.81 -0.41 13.23
C GLY A 463 10.81 0.40 12.37
N TRP A 464 11.22 -0.12 11.22
CA TRP A 464 12.13 0.59 10.31
C TRP A 464 11.35 1.65 9.53
N VAL A 465 11.84 2.87 9.60
CA VAL A 465 11.25 4.04 8.92
C VAL A 465 11.86 4.19 7.54
#